data_657757caa8885c4742d4efbed01640a6
#
_entry.id   657757caa8885c4742d4efbed01640a6
#
_cell.length_a   1.000
_cell.length_b   1.000
_cell.length_c   1.000
_cell.angle_alpha   90.00
_cell.angle_beta   90.00
_cell.angle_gamma   90.00
#
_symmetry.space_group_name_H-M   'P 1'
#
loop_
_entity.id
_entity.type
_entity.pdbx_description
1 polymer ?
#
loop_
_entity_poly.entity_id
_entity_poly.type
_entity_poly.pdbx_seq_one_letter_code
_entity_poly.pdbx_strand_id
1 'polypeptide(L)'
;MKNNTIVSLADSNYFNLLNELVDSILKFSESKEVDICILDAGLSNEQKNILSTKVKDIKKAEWDIEVPSYKVGEKEWLKSQVSMAFLPKYFPGYKKYLWIDCDAWVNDWSSVELYFKACENGKLGITQTMGPGYRIM
;
A
#
# COMPACT_ATOMS: atom_id res chain seq x y z
N MET A 1 -0.35 16.80 -10.12
CA MET A 1 -0.10 15.41 -9.69
C MET A 1 1.32 15.34 -9.18
N LYS A 2 1.51 14.76 -8.01
CA LYS A 2 2.83 14.61 -7.39
C LYS A 2 3.64 13.52 -8.11
N ASN A 3 4.95 13.52 -7.91
CA ASN A 3 5.82 12.53 -8.57
C ASN A 3 5.77 11.15 -7.90
N ASN A 4 5.49 11.12 -6.60
CA ASN A 4 5.57 9.92 -5.77
C ASN A 4 4.21 9.61 -5.12
N THR A 5 3.94 8.34 -4.91
CA THR A 5 2.76 7.89 -4.16
C THR A 5 3.11 6.80 -3.15
N ILE A 6 2.43 6.83 -2.02
CA ILE A 6 2.39 5.73 -1.06
C ILE A 6 1.09 4.97 -1.31
N VAL A 7 1.16 3.65 -1.41
CA VAL A 7 0.01 2.80 -1.66
C VAL A 7 -0.11 1.74 -0.57
N SER A 8 -1.33 1.50 -0.11
CA SER A 8 -1.66 0.42 0.80
C SER A 8 -2.97 -0.26 0.36
N LEU A 9 -3.30 -1.39 0.97
CA LEU A 9 -4.51 -2.14 0.72
C LEU A 9 -5.11 -2.63 2.04
N ALA A 10 -6.44 -2.59 2.15
CA ALA A 10 -7.17 -3.26 3.23
C ALA A 10 -8.56 -3.71 2.79
N ASP A 11 -9.09 -4.67 3.53
CA ASP A 11 -10.52 -4.97 3.60
C ASP A 11 -11.15 -4.27 4.82
N SER A 12 -12.46 -4.50 5.04
CA SER A 12 -13.18 -3.88 6.14
C SER A 12 -12.66 -4.29 7.53
N ASN A 13 -12.07 -5.48 7.68
CA ASN A 13 -11.55 -5.96 8.96
C ASN A 13 -10.27 -5.22 9.37
N TYR A 14 -9.47 -4.83 8.38
CA TYR A 14 -8.20 -4.14 8.58
C TYR A 14 -8.31 -2.61 8.46
N PHE A 15 -9.52 -2.08 8.29
CA PHE A 15 -9.75 -0.64 8.12
C PHE A 15 -9.13 0.22 9.22
N ASN A 16 -9.26 -0.18 10.48
CA ASN A 16 -8.72 0.61 11.59
C ASN A 16 -7.19 0.76 11.48
N LEU A 17 -6.49 -0.32 11.18
CA LEU A 17 -5.04 -0.30 10.98
C LEU A 17 -4.66 0.56 9.78
N LEU A 18 -5.37 0.41 8.64
CA LEU A 18 -5.17 1.27 7.48
C LEU A 18 -5.37 2.75 7.80
N ASN A 19 -6.44 3.08 8.53
CA ASN A 19 -6.72 4.46 8.90
C ASN A 19 -5.63 5.03 9.82
N GLU A 20 -5.11 4.24 10.76
CA GLU A 20 -3.99 4.62 11.62
C GLU A 20 -2.68 4.78 10.82
N LEU A 21 -2.41 3.92 9.84
CA LEU A 21 -1.29 4.09 8.92
C LEU A 21 -1.39 5.43 8.19
N VAL A 22 -2.56 5.73 7.58
CA VAL A 22 -2.78 7.01 6.87
C VAL A 22 -2.57 8.19 7.80
N ASP A 23 -3.10 8.13 9.02
CA ASP A 23 -2.93 9.20 10.02
C ASP A 23 -1.45 9.33 10.44
N SER A 24 -0.70 8.24 10.54
CA SER A 24 0.72 8.28 10.83
C SER A 24 1.54 8.97 9.74
N ILE A 25 1.17 8.79 8.47
CA ILE A 25 1.79 9.47 7.33
C ILE A 25 1.45 10.97 7.37
N LEU A 26 0.18 11.31 7.59
CA LEU A 26 -0.31 12.68 7.56
C LEU A 26 0.21 13.57 8.69
N LYS A 27 0.79 12.99 9.75
CA LYS A 27 1.46 13.74 10.83
C LYS A 27 2.68 14.53 10.35
N PHE A 28 3.30 14.10 9.26
CA PHE A 28 4.51 14.72 8.73
C PHE A 28 4.16 15.80 7.71
N SER A 29 4.80 16.97 7.82
CA SER A 29 4.61 18.08 6.87
C SER A 29 5.01 17.69 5.44
N GLU A 30 6.00 16.82 5.31
CA GLU A 30 6.56 16.30 4.06
C GLU A 30 5.56 15.42 3.29
N SER A 31 4.56 14.86 3.97
CA SER A 31 3.48 14.09 3.33
C SER A 31 2.72 14.90 2.28
N LYS A 32 2.77 16.25 2.37
CA LYS A 32 2.18 17.15 1.36
C LYS A 32 2.79 16.98 -0.02
N GLU A 33 3.99 16.44 -0.13
CA GLU A 33 4.70 16.22 -1.39
C GLU A 33 4.45 14.81 -1.99
N VAL A 34 3.72 13.96 -1.27
CA VAL A 34 3.43 12.58 -1.68
C VAL A 34 1.92 12.36 -1.69
N ASP A 35 1.39 11.72 -2.73
CA ASP A 35 0.00 11.29 -2.73
C ASP A 35 -0.15 9.95 -1.99
N ILE A 36 -1.26 9.78 -1.28
CA ILE A 36 -1.63 8.51 -0.66
C ILE A 36 -2.77 7.92 -1.48
N CYS A 37 -2.61 6.69 -1.93
CA CYS A 37 -3.60 5.95 -2.71
C CYS A 37 -3.92 4.62 -2.03
N ILE A 38 -5.17 4.19 -2.08
CA ILE A 38 -5.64 2.97 -1.41
C ILE A 38 -6.24 2.00 -2.41
N LEU A 39 -5.89 0.73 -2.28
CA LEU A 39 -6.57 -0.38 -2.92
C LEU A 39 -7.62 -0.95 -1.97
N ASP A 40 -8.88 -0.95 -2.42
CA ASP A 40 -10.04 -1.46 -1.71
C ASP A 40 -10.20 -2.97 -1.99
N ALA A 41 -9.95 -3.80 -0.99
CA ALA A 41 -10.18 -5.25 -1.03
C ALA A 41 -11.48 -5.67 -0.32
N GLY A 42 -12.39 -4.74 -0.07
CA GLY A 42 -13.66 -5.00 0.59
C GLY A 42 -13.99 -4.00 1.71
N LEU A 43 -13.62 -2.74 1.54
CA LEU A 43 -14.00 -1.65 2.44
C LEU A 43 -15.50 -1.34 2.33
N SER A 44 -16.13 -1.01 3.45
CA SER A 44 -17.50 -0.50 3.44
C SER A 44 -17.56 0.91 2.85
N ASN A 45 -18.77 1.36 2.45
CA ASN A 45 -18.97 2.71 1.94
C ASN A 45 -18.63 3.77 2.99
N GLU A 46 -18.94 3.54 4.26
CA GLU A 46 -18.59 4.45 5.35
C GLU A 46 -17.07 4.58 5.51
N GLN A 47 -16.35 3.45 5.48
CA GLN A 47 -14.90 3.42 5.56
C GLN A 47 -14.24 4.16 4.38
N LYS A 48 -14.75 3.95 3.15
CA LYS A 48 -14.31 4.69 1.97
C LYS A 48 -14.56 6.19 2.09
N ASN A 49 -15.70 6.59 2.62
CA ASN A 49 -16.01 8.01 2.85
C ASN A 49 -15.03 8.66 3.85
N ILE A 50 -14.67 7.96 4.92
CA ILE A 50 -13.67 8.45 5.89
C ILE A 50 -12.31 8.62 5.19
N LEU A 51 -11.85 7.58 4.46
CA LEU A 51 -10.55 7.63 3.77
C LEU A 51 -10.52 8.69 2.67
N SER A 52 -11.61 8.91 1.94
CA SER A 52 -11.67 9.88 0.83
C SER A 52 -11.38 11.33 1.26
N THR A 53 -11.52 11.63 2.55
CA THR A 53 -11.15 12.95 3.11
C THR A 53 -9.65 13.10 3.35
N LYS A 54 -8.90 12.01 3.35
CA LYS A 54 -7.49 11.94 3.73
C LYS A 54 -6.56 11.54 2.60
N VAL A 55 -7.06 10.77 1.63
CA VAL A 55 -6.23 10.16 0.58
C VAL A 55 -6.59 10.72 -0.81
N LYS A 56 -5.69 10.58 -1.75
CA LYS A 56 -5.85 11.10 -3.11
C LYS A 56 -6.84 10.29 -3.94
N ASP A 57 -6.79 8.96 -3.86
CA ASP A 57 -7.62 8.08 -4.67
C ASP A 57 -7.82 6.72 -3.99
N ILE A 58 -8.96 6.09 -4.27
CA ILE A 58 -9.29 4.74 -3.81
C ILE A 58 -9.76 3.93 -5.02
N LYS A 59 -9.08 2.84 -5.32
CA LYS A 59 -9.42 1.93 -6.42
C LYS A 59 -9.73 0.54 -5.90
N LYS A 60 -10.70 -0.12 -6.51
CA LYS A 60 -11.01 -1.51 -6.19
C LYS A 60 -9.82 -2.40 -6.58
N ALA A 61 -9.37 -3.23 -5.65
CA ALA A 61 -8.35 -4.24 -5.92
C ALA A 61 -8.94 -5.39 -6.76
N GLU A 62 -8.20 -5.84 -7.74
CA GLU A 62 -8.55 -6.95 -8.62
C GLU A 62 -7.57 -8.12 -8.43
N TRP A 63 -7.93 -9.28 -8.96
CA TRP A 63 -6.98 -10.37 -9.14
C TRP A 63 -6.17 -10.10 -10.40
N ASP A 64 -4.97 -9.53 -10.24
CA ASP A 64 -4.08 -9.17 -11.35
C ASP A 64 -3.41 -10.37 -12.04
N ILE A 65 -3.55 -11.55 -11.44
CA ILE A 65 -3.10 -12.83 -11.98
C ILE A 65 -4.22 -13.87 -11.81
N GLU A 66 -4.23 -14.88 -12.67
CA GLU A 66 -5.12 -16.02 -12.50
C GLU A 66 -4.69 -16.85 -11.29
N VAL A 67 -5.58 -16.95 -10.31
CA VAL A 67 -5.38 -17.79 -9.13
C VAL A 67 -6.54 -18.78 -9.03
N PRO A 68 -6.27 -20.09 -8.90
CA PRO A 68 -7.33 -21.08 -8.74
C PRO A 68 -8.21 -20.78 -7.53
N SER A 69 -9.54 -20.76 -7.72
CA SER A 69 -10.50 -20.38 -6.69
C SER A 69 -10.38 -21.21 -5.40
N TYR A 70 -10.02 -22.50 -5.52
CA TYR A 70 -9.84 -23.37 -4.35
C TYR A 70 -8.67 -22.95 -3.44
N LYS A 71 -7.72 -22.13 -3.96
CA LYS A 71 -6.58 -21.63 -3.17
C LYS A 71 -6.92 -20.34 -2.43
N VAL A 72 -7.77 -19.51 -3.00
CA VAL A 72 -8.06 -18.17 -2.45
C VAL A 72 -9.37 -18.15 -1.65
N GLY A 73 -10.38 -18.95 -2.05
CA GLY A 73 -11.69 -18.91 -1.42
C GLY A 73 -12.25 -17.49 -1.41
N GLU A 74 -12.80 -17.06 -0.26
CA GLU A 74 -13.33 -15.71 -0.03
C GLU A 74 -12.28 -14.72 0.51
N LYS A 75 -10.98 -15.06 0.44
CA LYS A 75 -9.91 -14.27 1.03
C LYS A 75 -9.48 -13.12 0.11
N GLU A 76 -10.34 -12.11 -0.02
CA GLU A 76 -10.11 -10.94 -0.87
C GLU A 76 -8.83 -10.16 -0.49
N TRP A 77 -8.44 -10.19 0.78
CA TRP A 77 -7.19 -9.59 1.27
C TRP A 77 -5.93 -10.16 0.62
N LEU A 78 -5.97 -11.41 0.11
CA LEU A 78 -4.84 -12.00 -0.63
C LEU A 78 -4.49 -11.24 -1.91
N LYS A 79 -5.37 -10.37 -2.40
CA LYS A 79 -5.05 -9.46 -3.51
C LYS A 79 -3.82 -8.61 -3.19
N SER A 80 -3.56 -8.28 -1.91
CA SER A 80 -2.36 -7.55 -1.50
C SER A 80 -1.05 -8.23 -1.93
N GLN A 81 -1.04 -9.56 -2.00
CA GLN A 81 0.15 -10.33 -2.36
C GLN A 81 0.54 -10.17 -3.84
N VAL A 82 -0.40 -9.77 -4.68
CA VAL A 82 -0.17 -9.63 -6.11
C VAL A 82 -0.26 -8.18 -6.59
N SER A 83 -1.18 -7.39 -6.05
CA SER A 83 -1.45 -6.02 -6.51
C SER A 83 -0.24 -5.09 -6.41
N MET A 84 0.67 -5.32 -5.46
CA MET A 84 1.86 -4.48 -5.30
C MET A 84 2.77 -4.47 -6.54
N ALA A 85 2.72 -5.52 -7.37
CA ALA A 85 3.48 -5.56 -8.62
C ALA A 85 2.80 -4.76 -9.75
N PHE A 86 1.53 -4.39 -9.60
CA PHE A 86 0.69 -3.76 -10.62
C PHE A 86 0.25 -2.33 -10.26
N LEU A 87 0.91 -1.68 -9.30
CA LEU A 87 0.55 -0.33 -8.85
C LEU A 87 0.41 0.71 -9.98
N PRO A 88 1.26 0.72 -11.02
CA PRO A 88 1.09 1.64 -12.14
C PRO A 88 -0.19 1.41 -12.96
N LYS A 89 -0.79 0.21 -12.93
CA LYS A 89 -2.09 -0.09 -13.55
C LYS A 89 -3.22 0.65 -12.82
N TYR A 90 -3.20 0.63 -11.48
CA TYR A 90 -4.23 1.25 -10.65
C TYR A 90 -4.08 2.78 -10.57
N PHE A 91 -2.87 3.24 -10.39
CA PHE A 91 -2.54 4.64 -10.16
C PHE A 91 -1.47 5.11 -11.15
N PRO A 92 -1.84 5.34 -12.43
CA PRO A 92 -0.87 5.70 -13.46
C PRO A 92 -0.30 7.11 -13.23
N GLY A 93 0.91 7.32 -13.75
CA GLY A 93 1.52 8.66 -13.86
C GLY A 93 2.48 9.03 -12.73
N TYR A 94 2.61 8.26 -11.68
CA TYR A 94 3.66 8.46 -10.68
C TYR A 94 5.00 7.91 -11.18
N LYS A 95 6.09 8.53 -10.72
CA LYS A 95 7.45 8.07 -11.01
C LYS A 95 7.92 6.99 -10.04
N LYS A 96 7.47 7.07 -8.77
CA LYS A 96 7.85 6.14 -7.72
C LYS A 96 6.61 5.72 -6.91
N TYR A 97 6.56 4.46 -6.57
CA TYR A 97 5.51 3.86 -5.76
C TYR A 97 6.15 3.24 -4.52
N LEU A 98 5.64 3.57 -3.36
CA LEU A 98 6.01 2.94 -2.10
C LEU A 98 4.82 2.14 -1.59
N TRP A 99 4.97 0.82 -1.50
CA TRP A 99 4.00 -0.03 -0.84
C TRP A 99 4.28 -0.08 0.66
N ILE A 100 3.25 0.14 1.48
CA ILE A 100 3.30 -0.04 2.92
C ILE A 100 2.10 -0.90 3.32
N ASP A 101 2.34 -2.00 4.02
CA ASP A 101 1.27 -2.85 4.54
C ASP A 101 0.40 -2.07 5.53
N CYS A 102 -0.91 -2.33 5.53
CA CYS A 102 -1.88 -1.56 6.33
C CYS A 102 -1.70 -1.68 7.84
N ASP A 103 -0.99 -2.70 8.31
CA ASP A 103 -0.64 -2.94 9.71
C ASP A 103 0.74 -2.35 10.11
N ALA A 104 1.35 -1.59 9.21
CA ALA A 104 2.57 -0.84 9.49
C ALA A 104 2.26 0.59 9.97
N TRP A 105 3.29 1.30 10.41
CA TRP A 105 3.20 2.66 10.93
C TRP A 105 4.43 3.46 10.49
N VAL A 106 4.22 4.70 10.03
CA VAL A 106 5.34 5.62 9.74
C VAL A 106 5.68 6.37 11.01
N ASN A 107 6.81 6.01 11.61
CA ASN A 107 7.29 6.62 12.84
C ASN A 107 8.33 7.73 12.62
N ASP A 108 8.99 7.71 11.47
CA ASP A 108 9.99 8.68 11.05
C ASP A 108 9.95 8.83 9.53
N TRP A 109 9.88 10.08 9.04
CA TRP A 109 9.79 10.35 7.60
C TRP A 109 11.04 9.97 6.83
N SER A 110 12.20 9.96 7.48
CA SER A 110 13.44 9.52 6.85
C SER A 110 13.37 8.08 6.30
N SER A 111 12.53 7.24 6.90
CA SER A 111 12.28 5.90 6.39
C SER A 111 11.58 5.91 5.02
N VAL A 112 10.60 6.80 4.83
CA VAL A 112 9.89 6.98 3.55
C VAL A 112 10.86 7.51 2.48
N GLU A 113 11.68 8.49 2.82
CA GLU A 113 12.70 9.05 1.92
C GLU A 113 13.73 7.99 1.50
N LEU A 114 14.15 7.15 2.44
CA LEU A 114 15.10 6.07 2.17
C LEU A 114 14.56 5.10 1.12
N TYR A 115 13.29 4.69 1.23
CA TYR A 115 12.66 3.81 0.23
C TYR A 115 12.52 4.49 -1.13
N PHE A 116 12.11 5.74 -1.19
CA PHE A 116 12.06 6.48 -2.45
C PHE A 116 13.44 6.68 -3.07
N LYS A 117 14.48 6.82 -2.27
CA LYS A 117 15.86 6.87 -2.73
C LYS A 117 16.36 5.51 -3.20
N ALA A 118 16.00 4.42 -2.50
CA ALA A 118 16.43 3.07 -2.85
C ALA A 118 15.92 2.61 -4.22
N CYS A 119 14.78 3.13 -4.70
CA CYS A 119 14.24 2.79 -6.01
C CYS A 119 14.67 3.73 -7.15
N GLU A 120 15.68 4.57 -6.95
CA GLU A 120 16.23 5.41 -8.02
C GLU A 120 16.95 4.57 -9.08
N ASN A 121 17.02 5.14 -10.31
CA ASN A 121 17.66 4.50 -11.46
C ASN A 121 17.04 3.14 -11.84
N GLY A 122 15.71 3.00 -11.67
CA GLY A 122 14.99 1.79 -12.05
C GLY A 122 15.23 0.57 -11.14
N LYS A 123 15.68 0.81 -9.92
CA LYS A 123 15.88 -0.25 -8.90
C LYS A 123 14.59 -0.52 -8.14
N LEU A 124 14.50 -1.72 -7.58
CA LEU A 124 13.48 -2.10 -6.60
C LEU A 124 14.08 -2.01 -5.19
N GLY A 125 13.52 -1.14 -4.35
CA GLY A 125 13.86 -1.07 -2.92
C GLY A 125 12.99 -2.03 -2.12
N ILE A 126 13.59 -2.96 -1.39
CA ILE A 126 12.87 -3.92 -0.53
C ILE A 126 13.52 -4.00 0.85
N THR A 127 12.69 -4.31 1.85
CA THR A 127 13.19 -4.63 3.19
C THR A 127 13.61 -6.10 3.25
N GLN A 128 14.82 -6.35 3.71
CA GLN A 128 15.26 -7.71 3.98
C GLN A 128 14.61 -8.23 5.27
N THR A 129 14.00 -9.40 5.19
CA THR A 129 13.50 -10.08 6.40
C THR A 129 14.67 -10.63 7.20
N MET A 130 14.87 -10.10 8.39
CA MET A 130 15.91 -10.52 9.36
C MET A 130 15.27 -11.43 10.40
N GLY A 131 15.05 -12.70 10.10
CA GLY A 131 14.48 -13.63 11.09
C GLY A 131 14.92 -15.07 10.87
N PRO A 132 15.09 -15.87 11.95
CA PRO A 132 15.47 -17.28 11.85
C PRO A 132 14.38 -18.18 11.26
N GLY A 133 13.20 -17.64 10.92
CA GLY A 133 12.02 -18.40 10.51
C GLY A 133 12.00 -18.92 9.06
N TYR A 134 12.84 -18.42 8.19
CA TYR A 134 12.92 -18.86 6.79
C TYR A 134 14.22 -19.63 6.52
N ARG A 135 14.44 -20.70 7.27
CA ARG A 135 15.31 -21.77 6.74
C ARG A 135 14.49 -22.51 5.68
N ILE A 136 14.89 -22.37 4.42
CA ILE A 136 14.44 -23.24 3.34
C ILE A 136 14.78 -24.67 3.78
N MET A 137 13.75 -25.43 4.08
CA MET A 137 13.88 -26.88 4.21
C MET A 137 13.85 -27.49 2.82
#